data_e18adb565a8d185ab42039069abf3c91
#
_entry.id   e18adb565a8d185ab42039069abf3c91
#
_cell.length_a   1.000
_cell.length_b   1.000
_cell.length_c   1.000
_cell.angle_alpha   90.00
_cell.angle_beta   90.00
_cell.angle_gamma   90.00
#
_symmetry.space_group_name_H-M   'P 1'
#
loop_
_entity.id
_entity.type
_entity.pdbx_description
1 polymer ?
#
loop_
_entity_poly.entity_id
_entity_poly.type
_entity_poly.pdbx_seq_one_letter_code
_entity_poly.pdbx_strand_id
1 'polypeptide(L)'
;FNKQNSSVNDPYGDVHRPNASDWLDYEGEMGFVIGKECRHVPYDSAKECIYGYTIVNDFTIRDWQFRGPPHTMTMGKSWDTHCPFGPCIVTADEINDPHNLNLKTFVNEEERQNTNTNLMIYDCFKLVEYLSTAFTLMPGDLVPTGTPEGSALSTQNWLQPGDKVKVEIE
;
A
#
# COMPACT_ATOMS: atom_id res chain seq x y z
N PHE A 1 -8.87 6.22 -3.09
CA PHE A 1 -8.55 5.94 -4.50
C PHE A 1 -8.40 4.44 -4.73
N ASN A 2 -8.37 4.02 -5.98
CA ASN A 2 -7.99 2.67 -6.37
C ASN A 2 -6.83 2.73 -7.37
N LYS A 3 -5.98 1.71 -7.31
CA LYS A 3 -4.96 1.44 -8.33
C LYS A 3 -5.58 0.57 -9.43
N GLN A 4 -5.15 0.77 -10.66
CA GLN A 4 -5.51 -0.13 -11.76
C GLN A 4 -4.86 -1.50 -11.57
N ASN A 5 -5.54 -2.57 -11.94
CA ASN A 5 -4.99 -3.93 -11.83
C ASN A 5 -3.69 -4.11 -12.64
N SER A 6 -3.51 -3.34 -13.72
CA SER A 6 -2.28 -3.34 -14.53
C SER A 6 -1.05 -2.78 -13.79
N SER A 7 -1.24 -2.11 -12.65
CA SER A 7 -0.11 -1.63 -11.83
C SER A 7 0.54 -2.72 -10.98
N VAL A 8 -0.10 -3.86 -10.83
CA VAL A 8 0.42 -5.00 -10.06
C VAL A 8 1.76 -5.46 -10.62
N ASN A 9 2.69 -5.76 -9.72
CA ASN A 9 4.04 -6.19 -10.05
C ASN A 9 4.52 -7.28 -9.10
N ASP A 10 5.53 -8.04 -9.55
CA ASP A 10 6.27 -8.98 -8.72
C ASP A 10 6.94 -8.25 -7.54
N PRO A 11 6.97 -8.82 -6.31
CA PRO A 11 7.60 -8.19 -5.14
C PRO A 11 9.09 -7.87 -5.32
N TYR A 12 9.76 -8.53 -6.24
CA TYR A 12 11.17 -8.33 -6.57
C TYR A 12 11.37 -7.79 -8.00
N GLY A 13 10.27 -7.45 -8.68
CA GLY A 13 10.30 -6.93 -10.04
C GLY A 13 10.77 -5.48 -10.11
N ASP A 14 11.34 -5.12 -11.25
CA ASP A 14 11.72 -3.73 -11.51
C ASP A 14 10.49 -2.83 -11.57
N VAL A 15 10.59 -1.66 -10.98
CA VAL A 15 9.59 -0.59 -11.06
C VAL A 15 10.05 0.43 -12.11
N HIS A 16 9.21 0.67 -13.10
CA HIS A 16 9.56 1.53 -14.23
C HIS A 16 9.24 3.00 -13.92
N ARG A 17 10.25 3.85 -13.82
CA ARG A 17 10.04 5.29 -13.81
C ARG A 17 9.62 5.75 -15.20
N PRO A 18 8.43 6.37 -15.37
CA PRO A 18 8.00 6.84 -16.68
C PRO A 18 8.82 8.04 -17.15
N ASN A 19 9.06 8.15 -18.46
CA ASN A 19 9.72 9.33 -19.05
C ASN A 19 8.94 10.65 -18.85
N ALA A 20 7.68 10.54 -18.44
CA ALA A 20 6.78 11.68 -18.22
C ALA A 20 7.01 12.40 -16.89
N SER A 21 7.82 11.84 -15.98
CA SER A 21 8.05 12.42 -14.66
C SER A 21 9.33 11.90 -14.01
N ASP A 22 9.97 12.78 -13.25
CA ASP A 22 11.09 12.44 -12.36
C ASP A 22 10.66 12.28 -10.89
N TRP A 23 9.37 12.45 -10.57
CA TRP A 23 8.87 12.48 -9.20
C TRP A 23 8.30 11.12 -8.75
N LEU A 24 9.10 10.07 -8.97
CA LEU A 24 8.77 8.73 -8.48
C LEU A 24 9.08 8.64 -6.99
N ASP A 25 8.06 8.30 -6.20
CA ASP A 25 8.11 8.15 -4.76
C ASP A 25 7.73 6.72 -4.35
N TYR A 26 8.20 6.31 -3.18
CA TYR A 26 7.90 5.04 -2.52
C TYR A 26 6.91 5.26 -1.38
N GLU A 27 6.09 4.26 -1.12
CA GLU A 27 5.17 4.19 0.00
C GLU A 27 5.10 2.76 0.52
N GLY A 28 5.94 2.45 1.54
CA GLY A 28 5.88 1.16 2.22
C GLY A 28 4.61 1.06 3.04
N GLU A 29 3.85 -0.02 2.85
CA GLU A 29 2.55 -0.23 3.48
C GLU A 29 2.37 -1.69 3.90
N MET A 30 1.59 -1.91 4.94
CA MET A 30 0.90 -3.17 5.11
C MET A 30 -0.31 -3.20 4.17
N GLY A 31 -0.55 -4.33 3.53
CA GLY A 31 -1.80 -4.59 2.82
C GLY A 31 -2.53 -5.78 3.43
N PHE A 32 -3.83 -5.84 3.25
CA PHE A 32 -4.60 -7.04 3.56
C PHE A 32 -5.39 -7.53 2.35
N VAL A 33 -5.65 -8.83 2.32
CA VAL A 33 -6.38 -9.50 1.25
C VAL A 33 -7.72 -9.97 1.77
N ILE A 34 -8.80 -9.67 1.03
CA ILE A 34 -10.15 -10.13 1.36
C ILE A 34 -10.27 -11.63 1.09
N GLY A 35 -10.84 -12.37 2.03
CA GLY A 35 -11.01 -13.83 1.97
C GLY A 35 -12.42 -14.30 1.62
N LYS A 36 -13.43 -13.49 1.86
CA LYS A 36 -14.83 -13.80 1.55
C LYS A 36 -15.55 -12.55 1.05
N GLU A 37 -16.54 -12.74 0.17
CA GLU A 37 -17.42 -11.65 -0.25
C GLU A 37 -18.06 -10.99 0.97
N CYS A 38 -17.95 -9.66 1.05
CA CYS A 38 -18.52 -8.90 2.15
C CYS A 38 -19.06 -7.53 1.73
N ARG A 39 -20.20 -7.18 2.32
CA ARG A 39 -20.93 -5.93 2.06
C ARG A 39 -21.59 -5.46 3.35
N HIS A 40 -21.50 -4.17 3.66
CA HIS A 40 -22.04 -3.55 4.88
C HIS A 40 -21.56 -4.24 6.16
N VAL A 41 -20.27 -4.54 6.24
CA VAL A 41 -19.66 -5.26 7.37
C VAL A 41 -19.43 -4.30 8.52
N PRO A 42 -19.98 -4.57 9.73
CA PRO A 42 -19.66 -3.78 10.91
C PRO A 42 -18.23 -4.06 11.37
N TYR A 43 -17.61 -3.08 12.05
CA TYR A 43 -16.24 -3.14 12.55
C TYR A 43 -15.90 -4.47 13.28
N ASP A 44 -16.76 -4.88 14.20
CA ASP A 44 -16.54 -6.09 15.04
C ASP A 44 -16.50 -7.40 14.23
N SER A 45 -17.05 -7.42 13.02
CA SER A 45 -17.05 -8.57 12.11
C SER A 45 -16.03 -8.46 10.99
N ALA A 46 -15.32 -7.34 10.88
CA ALA A 46 -14.42 -7.05 9.76
C ALA A 46 -13.23 -8.02 9.69
N LYS A 47 -12.70 -8.45 10.85
CA LYS A 47 -11.61 -9.42 10.93
C LYS A 47 -11.93 -10.72 10.17
N GLU A 48 -13.17 -11.18 10.21
CA GLU A 48 -13.59 -12.42 9.55
C GLU A 48 -13.57 -12.32 8.02
N CYS A 49 -13.47 -11.12 7.45
CA CYS A 49 -13.42 -10.89 6.02
C CYS A 49 -12.00 -10.94 5.46
N ILE A 50 -10.99 -10.82 6.32
CA ILE A 50 -9.58 -10.77 5.94
C ILE A 50 -9.01 -12.18 5.85
N TYR A 51 -8.44 -12.53 4.69
CA TYR A 51 -7.71 -13.77 4.47
C TYR A 51 -6.33 -13.74 5.09
N GLY A 52 -5.62 -12.63 4.92
CA GLY A 52 -4.26 -12.47 5.41
C GLY A 52 -3.67 -11.11 5.05
N TYR A 53 -2.40 -10.95 5.39
CA TYR A 53 -1.67 -9.70 5.27
C TYR A 53 -0.44 -9.87 4.39
N THR A 54 -0.02 -8.81 3.75
CA THR A 54 1.15 -8.79 2.87
C THR A 54 1.83 -7.43 2.90
N ILE A 55 3.05 -7.35 2.38
CA ILE A 55 3.74 -6.09 2.17
C ILE A 55 3.31 -5.52 0.82
N VAL A 56 3.10 -4.22 0.76
CA VAL A 56 2.82 -3.47 -0.48
C VAL A 56 3.76 -2.28 -0.55
N ASN A 57 4.19 -1.92 -1.75
CA ASN A 57 4.80 -0.62 -1.99
C ASN A 57 3.92 0.15 -2.99
N ASP A 58 3.22 1.18 -2.50
CA ASP A 58 2.31 1.99 -3.33
C ASP A 58 3.08 3.09 -4.05
N PHE A 59 3.90 2.70 -5.06
CA PHE A 59 4.66 3.67 -5.84
C PHE A 59 3.77 4.73 -6.48
N THR A 60 4.25 5.97 -6.40
CA THR A 60 3.46 7.16 -6.75
C THR A 60 4.27 8.12 -7.62
N ILE A 61 3.67 8.62 -8.69
CA ILE A 61 4.20 9.74 -9.47
C ILE A 61 3.54 11.02 -8.94
N ARG A 62 4.28 11.78 -8.13
CA ARG A 62 3.71 12.86 -7.32
C ARG A 62 3.19 14.05 -8.13
N ASP A 63 3.89 14.48 -9.17
CA ASP A 63 3.41 15.57 -10.02
C ASP A 63 2.16 15.19 -10.81
N TRP A 64 1.92 13.90 -11.08
CA TRP A 64 0.67 13.41 -11.65
C TRP A 64 -0.44 13.29 -10.60
N GLN A 65 -0.09 12.91 -9.36
CA GLN A 65 -1.05 12.88 -8.25
C GLN A 65 -1.62 14.28 -7.97
N PHE A 66 -0.77 15.31 -8.00
CA PHE A 66 -1.15 16.69 -7.68
C PHE A 66 -1.50 17.54 -8.90
N ARG A 67 -1.62 16.95 -10.08
CA ARG A 67 -1.92 17.66 -11.31
C ARG A 67 -3.36 18.23 -11.28
N GLY A 68 -3.45 19.54 -11.12
CA GLY A 68 -4.71 20.29 -11.12
C GLY A 68 -5.60 20.09 -9.87
N PRO A 69 -6.59 20.96 -9.65
CA PRO A 69 -7.70 20.70 -8.75
C PRO A 69 -8.90 20.10 -9.53
N PRO A 70 -9.55 19.00 -9.05
CA PRO A 70 -9.15 18.19 -7.91
C PRO A 70 -7.94 17.30 -8.21
N HIS A 71 -7.20 16.91 -7.15
CA HIS A 71 -6.10 15.96 -7.31
C HIS A 71 -6.57 14.60 -7.86
N THR A 72 -5.75 14.00 -8.74
CA THR A 72 -6.09 12.74 -9.41
C THR A 72 -5.28 11.58 -8.83
N MET A 73 -5.68 11.10 -7.64
CA MET A 73 -4.97 10.04 -6.93
C MET A 73 -4.73 8.80 -7.80
N THR A 74 -5.76 8.28 -8.46
CA THR A 74 -5.67 7.09 -9.31
C THR A 74 -4.62 7.24 -10.41
N MET A 75 -4.54 8.40 -11.09
CA MET A 75 -3.56 8.63 -12.15
C MET A 75 -2.13 8.75 -11.64
N GLY A 76 -1.91 9.24 -10.43
CA GLY A 76 -0.59 9.28 -9.81
C GLY A 76 -0.09 7.91 -9.36
N LYS A 77 -1.00 6.96 -9.09
CA LYS A 77 -0.73 5.69 -8.42
C LYS A 77 -0.92 4.43 -9.28
N SER A 78 -1.39 4.56 -10.53
CA SER A 78 -1.78 3.42 -11.37
C SER A 78 -0.90 3.19 -12.59
N TRP A 79 0.34 3.62 -12.53
CA TRP A 79 1.32 3.31 -13.59
C TRP A 79 1.68 1.83 -13.58
N ASP A 80 1.99 1.28 -14.74
CA ASP A 80 2.45 -0.11 -14.84
C ASP A 80 3.64 -0.36 -13.90
N THR A 81 3.67 -1.50 -13.24
CA THR A 81 4.67 -1.92 -12.25
C THR A 81 4.63 -1.20 -10.90
N HIS A 82 3.75 -0.21 -10.67
CA HIS A 82 3.75 0.64 -9.48
C HIS A 82 3.03 0.08 -8.26
N CYS A 83 2.71 -1.22 -8.26
CA CYS A 83 2.15 -1.92 -7.11
C CYS A 83 2.82 -3.29 -6.88
N PRO A 84 4.13 -3.34 -6.60
CA PRO A 84 4.70 -4.59 -6.14
C PRO A 84 4.14 -4.95 -4.77
N PHE A 85 3.77 -6.22 -4.58
CA PHE A 85 3.32 -6.74 -3.30
C PHE A 85 3.76 -8.19 -3.10
N GLY A 86 3.88 -8.60 -1.85
CA GLY A 86 4.37 -9.92 -1.46
C GLY A 86 5.60 -9.83 -0.55
N PRO A 87 6.44 -10.88 -0.50
CA PRO A 87 6.50 -12.07 -1.39
C PRO A 87 5.46 -13.15 -1.09
N CYS A 88 4.79 -13.06 0.04
CA CYS A 88 3.75 -14.00 0.46
C CYS A 88 2.57 -13.25 1.09
N ILE A 89 1.47 -13.95 1.25
CA ILE A 89 0.36 -13.55 2.10
C ILE A 89 0.48 -14.42 3.35
N VAL A 90 0.67 -13.78 4.51
CA VAL A 90 0.62 -14.44 5.82
C VAL A 90 -0.84 -14.48 6.23
N THR A 91 -1.35 -15.68 6.52
CA THR A 91 -2.78 -15.85 6.86
C THR A 91 -3.13 -15.18 8.18
N ALA A 92 -4.38 -14.73 8.30
CA ALA A 92 -4.82 -13.91 9.44
C ALA A 92 -4.75 -14.63 10.80
N ASP A 93 -4.70 -15.96 10.80
CA ASP A 93 -4.53 -16.78 12.01
C ASP A 93 -3.09 -16.86 12.50
N GLU A 94 -2.10 -16.57 11.64
CA GLU A 94 -0.69 -16.52 12.01
C GLU A 94 -0.27 -15.16 12.58
N ILE A 95 -1.06 -14.10 12.36
CA ILE A 95 -0.79 -12.75 12.88
C ILE A 95 -1.72 -12.47 14.05
N ASN A 96 -1.17 -12.46 15.26
CA ASN A 96 -1.95 -12.25 16.48
C ASN A 96 -2.61 -10.86 16.51
N ASP A 97 -1.85 -9.82 16.19
CA ASP A 97 -2.31 -8.43 16.16
C ASP A 97 -1.73 -7.68 14.96
N PRO A 98 -2.50 -7.50 13.87
CA PRO A 98 -2.04 -6.77 12.70
C PRO A 98 -1.85 -5.26 12.96
N HIS A 99 -2.35 -4.77 14.09
CA HIS A 99 -2.25 -3.37 14.48
C HIS A 99 -1.10 -3.12 15.48
N ASN A 100 -0.12 -4.03 15.55
CA ASN A 100 1.09 -3.86 16.34
C ASN A 100 2.30 -4.55 15.68
N LEU A 101 2.59 -4.17 14.45
CA LEU A 101 3.73 -4.67 13.66
C LEU A 101 4.66 -3.50 13.33
N ASN A 102 5.97 -3.70 13.41
CA ASN A 102 6.93 -2.70 12.98
C ASN A 102 7.07 -2.74 11.45
N LEU A 103 7.00 -1.57 10.83
CA LEU A 103 7.18 -1.37 9.39
C LEU A 103 8.37 -0.46 9.14
N LYS A 104 9.26 -0.86 8.24
CA LYS A 104 10.41 -0.08 7.81
C LYS A 104 10.52 -0.06 6.30
N THR A 105 10.91 1.09 5.75
CA THR A 105 11.27 1.23 4.34
C THR A 105 12.67 1.78 4.20
N PHE A 106 13.45 1.16 3.33
CA PHE A 106 14.83 1.54 3.03
C PHE A 106 14.95 1.89 1.54
N VAL A 107 15.75 2.90 1.25
CA VAL A 107 16.22 3.22 -0.10
C VAL A 107 17.75 3.14 -0.09
N ASN A 108 18.35 2.22 -0.86
CA ASN A 108 19.79 2.00 -0.90
C ASN A 108 20.40 1.84 0.50
N GLU A 109 19.80 1.02 1.37
CA GLU A 109 20.22 0.78 2.76
C GLU A 109 19.96 1.94 3.75
N GLU A 110 19.57 3.12 3.28
CA GLU A 110 19.14 4.23 4.15
C GLU A 110 17.70 4.01 4.62
N GLU A 111 17.48 3.95 5.94
CA GLU A 111 16.14 3.88 6.53
C GLU A 111 15.40 5.21 6.28
N ARG A 112 14.29 5.15 5.56
CA ARG A 112 13.45 6.29 5.17
C ARG A 112 12.14 6.34 5.93
N GLN A 113 11.55 5.19 6.22
CA GLN A 113 10.33 5.08 7.00
C GLN A 113 10.56 4.09 8.13
N ASN A 114 10.06 4.41 9.32
CA ASN A 114 10.14 3.56 10.50
C ASN A 114 8.93 3.86 11.39
N THR A 115 8.03 2.91 11.50
CA THR A 115 6.75 3.09 12.20
C THR A 115 6.25 1.78 12.77
N ASN A 116 5.13 1.86 13.47
CA ASN A 116 4.37 0.69 13.88
C ASN A 116 2.92 0.83 13.40
N THR A 117 2.29 -0.27 13.01
CA THR A 117 0.92 -0.27 12.48
C THR A 117 -0.13 0.22 13.48
N ASN A 118 0.20 0.32 14.77
CA ASN A 118 -0.68 0.93 15.78
C ASN A 118 -0.87 2.45 15.61
N LEU A 119 -0.08 3.08 14.74
CA LEU A 119 -0.20 4.50 14.41
C LEU A 119 -1.08 4.76 13.18
N MET A 120 -1.66 3.74 12.58
CA MET A 120 -2.62 3.93 11.48
C MET A 120 -3.81 4.77 11.93
N ILE A 121 -4.20 5.75 11.11
CA ILE A 121 -5.39 6.61 11.35
C ILE A 121 -6.67 5.75 11.27
N TYR A 122 -6.73 4.86 10.28
CA TYR A 122 -7.77 3.85 10.14
C TYR A 122 -7.11 2.49 10.14
N ASP A 123 -7.46 1.65 11.09
CA ASP A 123 -6.99 0.27 11.14
C ASP A 123 -7.64 -0.60 10.04
N CYS A 124 -7.14 -1.82 9.85
CA CYS A 124 -7.63 -2.72 8.81
C CYS A 124 -9.14 -2.99 8.90
N PHE A 125 -9.67 -3.11 10.11
CA PHE A 125 -11.09 -3.42 10.34
C PHE A 125 -11.96 -2.22 10.00
N LYS A 126 -11.49 -1.01 10.33
CA LYS A 126 -12.17 0.23 9.95
C LYS A 126 -12.18 0.46 8.43
N LEU A 127 -11.11 0.07 7.76
CA LEU A 127 -11.06 0.11 6.29
C LEU A 127 -12.07 -0.87 5.67
N VAL A 128 -12.21 -2.10 6.18
CA VAL A 128 -13.23 -3.06 5.71
C VAL A 128 -14.63 -2.50 5.92
N GLU A 129 -14.94 -2.00 7.13
CA GLU A 129 -16.23 -1.37 7.43
C GLU A 129 -16.54 -0.24 6.46
N TYR A 130 -15.59 0.69 6.28
CA TYR A 130 -15.75 1.86 5.42
C TYR A 130 -15.96 1.49 3.94
N LEU A 131 -15.07 0.66 3.40
CA LEU A 131 -15.12 0.27 1.99
C LEU A 131 -16.35 -0.55 1.66
N SER A 132 -16.71 -1.53 2.53
CA SER A 132 -17.89 -2.35 2.34
C SER A 132 -19.20 -1.58 2.46
N THR A 133 -19.20 -0.37 2.97
CA THR A 133 -20.35 0.54 2.92
C THR A 133 -20.63 1.01 1.48
N ALA A 134 -19.58 1.30 0.72
CA ALA A 134 -19.71 1.84 -0.63
C ALA A 134 -19.90 0.76 -1.71
N PHE A 135 -19.14 -0.35 -1.63
CA PHE A 135 -19.16 -1.42 -2.63
C PHE A 135 -18.92 -2.79 -1.99
N THR A 136 -19.22 -3.85 -2.73
CA THR A 136 -18.93 -5.22 -2.30
C THR A 136 -17.43 -5.49 -2.45
N LEU A 137 -16.81 -5.95 -1.36
CA LEU A 137 -15.44 -6.45 -1.39
C LEU A 137 -15.46 -7.93 -1.78
N MET A 138 -14.60 -8.33 -2.69
CA MET A 138 -14.55 -9.68 -3.25
C MET A 138 -13.30 -10.44 -2.76
N PRO A 139 -13.38 -11.77 -2.64
CA PRO A 139 -12.20 -12.59 -2.37
C PRO A 139 -11.06 -12.29 -3.36
N GLY A 140 -9.87 -12.00 -2.83
CA GLY A 140 -8.71 -11.60 -3.61
C GLY A 140 -8.53 -10.09 -3.78
N ASP A 141 -9.46 -9.25 -3.36
CA ASP A 141 -9.24 -7.81 -3.31
C ASP A 141 -8.08 -7.51 -2.36
N LEU A 142 -7.08 -6.77 -2.84
CA LEU A 142 -5.95 -6.28 -2.08
C LEU A 142 -6.21 -4.83 -1.64
N VAL A 143 -6.10 -4.58 -0.35
CA VAL A 143 -6.30 -3.25 0.24
C VAL A 143 -5.00 -2.79 0.91
N PRO A 144 -4.23 -1.89 0.28
CA PRO A 144 -3.14 -1.16 0.93
C PRO A 144 -3.70 -0.21 2.00
N THR A 145 -3.00 -0.09 3.14
CA THR A 145 -3.55 0.59 4.32
C THR A 145 -3.09 2.03 4.51
N GLY A 146 -2.24 2.52 3.60
CA GLY A 146 -1.62 3.83 3.70
C GLY A 146 -0.21 3.77 4.28
N THR A 147 0.60 4.74 3.86
CA THR A 147 2.02 4.83 4.21
C THR A 147 2.25 5.81 5.36
N PRO A 148 3.25 5.56 6.23
CA PRO A 148 3.67 6.51 7.27
C PRO A 148 4.44 7.71 6.68
N GLU A 149 4.86 8.62 7.55
CA GLU A 149 5.82 9.67 7.19
C GLU A 149 7.15 9.08 6.67
N GLY A 150 7.95 9.92 5.99
CA GLY A 150 9.27 9.54 5.47
C GLY A 150 9.29 9.20 3.98
N SER A 151 8.16 9.34 3.26
CA SER A 151 8.18 9.29 1.80
C SER A 151 8.97 10.46 1.19
N ALA A 152 9.39 10.34 -0.05
CA ALA A 152 10.14 11.40 -0.73
C ALA A 152 9.33 12.70 -0.92
N LEU A 153 8.01 12.68 -0.70
CA LEU A 153 7.17 13.88 -0.78
C LEU A 153 7.63 15.01 0.13
N SER A 154 8.12 14.70 1.33
CA SER A 154 8.57 15.70 2.31
C SER A 154 9.95 16.25 2.01
N THR A 155 10.85 15.43 1.44
CA THR A 155 12.26 15.76 1.21
C THR A 155 12.55 16.12 -0.24
N GLN A 156 11.66 15.78 -1.17
CA GLN A 156 11.82 15.86 -2.62
C GLN A 156 13.02 15.02 -3.15
N ASN A 157 13.45 14.05 -2.37
CA ASN A 157 14.52 13.12 -2.76
C ASN A 157 13.90 11.92 -3.52
N TRP A 158 13.51 12.19 -4.77
CA TRP A 158 12.83 11.24 -5.64
C TRP A 158 13.74 10.08 -6.04
N LEU A 159 13.13 8.91 -6.23
CA LEU A 159 13.84 7.72 -6.67
C LEU A 159 14.49 7.91 -8.05
N GLN A 160 15.71 7.43 -8.16
CA GLN A 160 16.50 7.47 -9.38
C GLN A 160 16.66 6.07 -10.00
N PRO A 161 16.90 5.97 -11.31
CA PRO A 161 17.21 4.69 -11.93
C PRO A 161 18.38 3.99 -11.22
N GLY A 162 18.18 2.73 -10.82
CA GLY A 162 19.14 1.93 -10.08
C GLY A 162 18.96 1.93 -8.56
N ASP A 163 18.10 2.80 -8.02
CA ASP A 163 17.77 2.75 -6.60
C ASP A 163 17.05 1.44 -6.25
N LYS A 164 17.37 0.92 -5.06
CA LYS A 164 16.73 -0.26 -4.49
C LYS A 164 15.83 0.15 -3.33
N VAL A 165 14.56 -0.22 -3.41
CA VAL A 165 13.61 0.02 -2.32
C VAL A 165 13.29 -1.31 -1.64
N LYS A 166 13.40 -1.35 -0.32
CA LYS A 166 13.07 -2.51 0.50
C LYS A 166 12.05 -2.11 1.56
N VAL A 167 10.97 -2.88 1.68
CA VAL A 167 9.99 -2.74 2.76
C VAL A 167 10.04 -3.99 3.62
N GLU A 168 10.07 -3.81 4.93
CA GLU A 168 10.08 -4.89 5.93
C GLU A 168 8.89 -4.69 6.88
N ILE A 169 8.20 -5.78 7.19
CA ILE A 169 7.19 -5.86 8.26
C ILE A 169 7.49 -7.13 9.05
N GLU A 170 7.57 -7.02 10.39
CA GLU A 170 7.80 -8.17 11.25
C GLU A 170 6.55 -9.01 11.51
#